data_35fa872b7aec67767779aa138d951d29
#
_entry.id   35fa872b7aec67767779aa138d951d29
#
_cell.length_a   1.000
_cell.length_b   1.000
_cell.length_c   1.000
_cell.angle_alpha   90.00
_cell.angle_beta   90.00
_cell.angle_gamma   90.00
#
_symmetry.space_group_name_H-M   'P 1'
#
loop_
_entity.id
_entity.type
_entity.pdbx_description
1 polymer ?
#
loop_
_entity_poly.entity_id
_entity_poly.type
_entity_poly.pdbx_seq_one_letter_code
_entity_poly.pdbx_strand_id
1 'polypeptide(L)'
;MAKASLPQSEGALLDNVLSELARKHDASEISGWETGFTNLSRALDGIRSGLYLLIGAPAIGKTSFARQLLDQVARHNHVPGIFFSSAETREELRIRTLARLSGLDQREIRRGSVYLLHWYGVPRLPGGEPNDLPPSWEKLKSVAAQARNWLDGIYLFECASDITIDQIEAQIAELRTRSQSEQMMIIIDDCQRLDGGDHVGDTRLQIIAEQLQQTARKLNLPVLAVWPDLASGSGALAQSWGEKVASPDVVLVMERDATRIKAMNELGQAMILHVVKNRGGEKGRLAYDFVPAFAAFTETP
;
A
#
# COMPACT_ATOMS: atom_id res chain seq x y z
N MET A 1 3.34 -40.08 2.94
CA MET A 1 1.99 -39.52 3.13
C MET A 1 1.84 -39.15 4.59
N ALA A 2 1.91 -37.88 4.93
CA ALA A 2 1.65 -37.42 6.30
C ALA A 2 0.13 -37.59 6.57
N LYS A 3 -0.21 -38.32 7.63
CA LYS A 3 -1.60 -38.41 8.11
C LYS A 3 -2.05 -37.01 8.49
N ALA A 4 -3.02 -36.46 7.80
CA ALA A 4 -3.72 -35.24 8.25
C ALA A 4 -4.28 -35.53 9.66
N SER A 5 -3.81 -34.81 10.67
CA SER A 5 -4.38 -34.88 12.01
C SER A 5 -5.81 -34.35 11.93
N LEU A 6 -6.75 -35.05 12.57
CA LEU A 6 -8.12 -34.57 12.69
C LEU A 6 -8.12 -33.18 13.38
N PRO A 7 -8.95 -32.25 12.92
CA PRO A 7 -9.08 -30.95 13.60
C PRO A 7 -9.53 -31.15 15.05
N GLN A 8 -9.10 -30.27 15.94
CA GLN A 8 -9.59 -30.22 17.32
C GLN A 8 -11.08 -29.84 17.35
N SER A 9 -11.81 -30.30 18.36
CA SER A 9 -13.22 -29.90 18.52
C SER A 9 -13.32 -28.41 18.83
N GLU A 10 -14.42 -27.77 18.41
CA GLU A 10 -14.68 -26.35 18.69
C GLU A 10 -14.66 -26.04 20.20
N GLY A 11 -15.18 -26.94 21.04
CA GLY A 11 -15.14 -26.79 22.50
C GLY A 11 -13.71 -26.77 23.07
N ALA A 12 -12.77 -27.54 22.49
CA ALA A 12 -11.38 -27.54 22.93
C ALA A 12 -10.63 -26.26 22.53
N LEU A 13 -11.11 -25.56 21.50
CA LEU A 13 -10.52 -24.30 21.03
C LEU A 13 -11.12 -23.07 21.70
N LEU A 14 -12.33 -23.19 22.29
CA LEU A 14 -13.06 -22.04 22.81
C LEU A 14 -12.32 -21.32 23.94
N ASP A 15 -11.68 -22.03 24.86
CA ASP A 15 -10.92 -21.44 25.96
C ASP A 15 -9.70 -20.67 25.47
N ASN A 16 -9.07 -21.15 24.39
CA ASN A 16 -7.96 -20.45 23.75
C ASN A 16 -8.45 -19.14 23.09
N VAL A 17 -9.58 -19.19 22.40
CA VAL A 17 -10.22 -18.02 21.78
C VAL A 17 -10.60 -16.98 22.84
N LEU A 18 -11.23 -17.40 23.94
CA LEU A 18 -11.61 -16.51 25.04
C LEU A 18 -10.37 -15.86 25.69
N SER A 19 -9.31 -16.63 25.88
CA SER A 19 -8.05 -16.13 26.44
C SER A 19 -7.37 -15.12 25.52
N GLU A 20 -7.44 -15.33 24.21
CA GLU A 20 -6.94 -14.36 23.21
C GLU A 20 -7.81 -13.10 23.18
N LEU A 21 -9.11 -13.21 23.23
CA LEU A 21 -10.03 -12.08 23.27
C LEU A 21 -9.82 -11.25 24.54
N ALA A 22 -9.64 -11.88 25.69
CA ALA A 22 -9.35 -11.18 26.94
C ALA A 22 -8.04 -10.38 26.87
N ARG A 23 -6.99 -10.95 26.27
CA ARG A 23 -5.72 -10.21 26.06
C ARG A 23 -5.86 -9.04 25.10
N LYS A 24 -6.71 -9.16 24.08
CA LYS A 24 -6.97 -8.08 23.12
C LYS A 24 -7.82 -6.96 23.71
N HIS A 25 -8.70 -7.26 24.64
CA HIS A 25 -9.56 -6.28 25.29
C HIS A 25 -8.75 -5.19 26.02
N ASP A 26 -7.59 -5.55 26.56
CA ASP A 26 -6.74 -4.62 27.33
C ASP A 26 -5.68 -3.89 26.47
N ALA A 27 -5.51 -4.23 25.18
CA ALA A 27 -4.29 -3.87 24.46
C ALA A 27 -4.46 -2.87 23.29
N SER A 28 -5.58 -2.79 22.60
CA SER A 28 -5.76 -1.80 21.52
C SER A 28 -7.22 -1.67 21.07
N GLU A 29 -7.58 -0.49 20.56
CA GLU A 29 -8.88 -0.21 19.94
C GLU A 29 -9.10 -0.96 18.60
N ILE A 30 -8.06 -1.57 18.02
CA ILE A 30 -8.11 -2.30 16.74
C ILE A 30 -7.49 -3.69 16.88
N SER A 31 -8.04 -4.68 16.16
CA SER A 31 -7.62 -6.08 16.26
C SER A 31 -6.53 -6.49 15.25
N GLY A 32 -6.32 -5.69 14.19
CA GLY A 32 -5.29 -5.91 13.16
C GLY A 32 -4.12 -4.95 13.27
N TRP A 33 -3.28 -4.91 12.25
CA TRP A 33 -2.16 -3.97 12.15
C TRP A 33 -2.62 -2.56 11.88
N GLU A 34 -1.98 -1.60 12.54
CA GLU A 34 -2.19 -0.19 12.28
C GLU A 34 -1.76 0.17 10.85
N THR A 35 -2.61 0.93 10.17
CA THR A 35 -2.33 1.40 8.80
C THR A 35 -1.45 2.65 8.78
N GLY A 36 -1.31 3.31 9.93
CA GLY A 36 -0.73 4.65 10.03
C GLY A 36 -1.69 5.77 9.57
N PHE A 37 -2.89 5.41 9.12
CA PHE A 37 -4.02 6.28 8.92
C PHE A 37 -5.10 5.93 9.96
N THR A 38 -5.40 6.85 10.85
CA THR A 38 -6.25 6.58 12.02
C THR A 38 -7.66 6.14 11.63
N ASN A 39 -8.28 6.85 10.69
CA ASN A 39 -9.64 6.55 10.25
C ASN A 39 -9.68 5.26 9.42
N LEU A 40 -8.65 4.99 8.61
CA LEU A 40 -8.56 3.73 7.87
C LEU A 40 -8.35 2.54 8.82
N SER A 41 -7.47 2.68 9.82
CA SER A 41 -7.26 1.64 10.83
C SER A 41 -8.56 1.31 11.55
N ARG A 42 -9.32 2.32 11.97
CA ARG A 42 -10.61 2.14 12.63
C ARG A 42 -11.66 1.51 11.70
N ALA A 43 -11.79 1.99 10.46
CA ALA A 43 -12.74 1.46 9.49
C ALA A 43 -12.49 -0.01 9.13
N LEU A 44 -11.21 -0.42 9.05
CA LEU A 44 -10.83 -1.79 8.73
C LEU A 44 -10.72 -2.71 9.95
N ASP A 45 -10.79 -2.16 11.17
CA ASP A 45 -10.40 -2.83 12.41
C ASP A 45 -8.95 -3.35 12.32
N GLY A 46 -8.07 -2.54 11.70
CA GLY A 46 -6.71 -2.86 11.34
C GLY A 46 -6.57 -3.79 10.13
N ILE A 47 -5.33 -3.95 9.64
CA ILE A 47 -5.02 -4.88 8.55
C ILE A 47 -4.82 -6.27 9.11
N ARG A 48 -5.57 -7.24 8.55
CA ARG A 48 -5.50 -8.67 8.88
C ARG A 48 -5.21 -9.49 7.64
N SER A 49 -4.88 -10.78 7.81
CA SER A 49 -4.73 -11.70 6.68
C SER A 49 -5.97 -11.70 5.80
N GLY A 50 -5.76 -11.68 4.49
CA GLY A 50 -6.82 -11.64 3.49
C GLY A 50 -6.46 -10.82 2.28
N LEU A 51 -7.36 -10.75 1.31
CA LEU A 51 -7.19 -9.98 0.08
C LEU A 51 -7.89 -8.62 0.18
N TYR A 52 -7.11 -7.59 -0.04
CA TYR A 52 -7.53 -6.20 -0.19
C TYR A 52 -7.37 -5.78 -1.66
N LEU A 53 -8.41 -5.23 -2.29
CA LEU A 53 -8.30 -4.59 -3.60
C LEU A 53 -8.31 -3.08 -3.45
N LEU A 54 -7.34 -2.41 -4.07
CA LEU A 54 -7.31 -0.95 -4.25
C LEU A 54 -7.57 -0.61 -5.73
N ILE A 55 -8.72 -0.04 -5.99
CA ILE A 55 -9.22 0.25 -7.33
C ILE A 55 -9.30 1.76 -7.55
N GLY A 56 -9.09 2.21 -8.77
CA GLY A 56 -9.27 3.62 -9.15
C GLY A 56 -8.68 3.92 -10.52
N ALA A 57 -9.00 5.10 -11.05
CA ALA A 57 -8.55 5.55 -12.35
C ALA A 57 -7.00 5.54 -12.48
N PRO A 58 -6.45 5.40 -13.68
CA PRO A 58 -5.02 5.59 -13.91
C PRO A 58 -4.55 6.96 -13.40
N ALA A 59 -3.31 7.01 -12.90
CA ALA A 59 -2.65 8.22 -12.41
C ALA A 59 -3.33 8.95 -11.22
N ILE A 60 -4.29 8.30 -10.53
CA ILE A 60 -4.99 8.89 -9.37
C ILE A 60 -4.17 8.84 -8.07
N GLY A 61 -3.04 8.14 -8.05
CA GLY A 61 -2.15 8.03 -6.89
C GLY A 61 -2.18 6.68 -6.17
N LYS A 62 -2.80 5.63 -6.73
CA LYS A 62 -2.89 4.29 -6.12
C LYS A 62 -1.54 3.73 -5.67
N THR A 63 -0.53 3.76 -6.55
CA THR A 63 0.84 3.32 -6.25
C THR A 63 1.43 4.09 -5.08
N SER A 64 1.25 5.43 -5.04
CA SER A 64 1.71 6.27 -3.92
C SER A 64 1.02 5.90 -2.62
N PHE A 65 -0.30 5.67 -2.66
CA PHE A 65 -1.08 5.25 -1.49
C PHE A 65 -0.64 3.87 -0.98
N ALA A 66 -0.56 2.88 -1.88
CA ALA A 66 -0.13 1.52 -1.54
C ALA A 66 1.30 1.51 -0.97
N ARG A 67 2.21 2.30 -1.56
CA ARG A 67 3.58 2.44 -1.05
C ARG A 67 3.61 3.10 0.32
N GLN A 68 2.85 4.16 0.54
CA GLN A 68 2.75 4.82 1.83
C GLN A 68 2.15 3.90 2.89
N LEU A 69 1.10 3.16 2.54
CA LEU A 69 0.46 2.20 3.44
C LEU A 69 1.45 1.12 3.88
N LEU A 70 2.23 0.54 2.94
CA LEU A 70 3.26 -0.44 3.26
C LEU A 70 4.31 0.12 4.23
N ASP A 71 4.80 1.31 3.95
CA ASP A 71 5.81 1.98 4.78
C ASP A 71 5.29 2.24 6.21
N GLN A 72 4.03 2.67 6.33
CA GLN A 72 3.39 2.93 7.61
C GLN A 72 3.13 1.63 8.38
N VAL A 73 2.58 0.60 7.72
CA VAL A 73 2.35 -0.71 8.34
C VAL A 73 3.66 -1.31 8.85
N ALA A 74 4.71 -1.30 8.03
CA ALA A 74 6.01 -1.81 8.43
C ALA A 74 6.59 -1.04 9.63
N ARG A 75 6.43 0.29 9.64
CA ARG A 75 6.92 1.16 10.71
C ARG A 75 6.17 0.97 12.02
N HIS A 76 4.84 0.94 11.98
CA HIS A 76 4.00 0.90 13.19
C HIS A 76 3.95 -0.49 13.82
N ASN A 77 3.97 -1.53 12.99
CA ASN A 77 3.78 -2.91 13.47
C ASN A 77 5.08 -3.73 13.49
N HIS A 78 6.21 -3.13 13.09
CA HIS A 78 7.52 -3.79 13.04
C HIS A 78 7.51 -5.09 12.22
N VAL A 79 6.76 -5.11 11.13
CA VAL A 79 6.65 -6.26 10.22
C VAL A 79 7.32 -5.98 8.89
N PRO A 80 7.95 -6.98 8.26
CA PRO A 80 8.48 -6.82 6.91
C PRO A 80 7.36 -6.54 5.89
N GLY A 81 7.76 -5.98 4.76
CA GLY A 81 6.87 -5.72 3.66
C GLY A 81 7.48 -6.04 2.30
N ILE A 82 6.66 -6.50 1.38
CA ILE A 82 7.04 -6.78 0.00
C ILE A 82 6.18 -5.95 -0.94
N PHE A 83 6.83 -5.32 -1.92
CA PHE A 83 6.16 -4.59 -2.98
C PHE A 83 6.58 -5.17 -4.34
N PHE A 84 5.66 -5.84 -5.00
CA PHE A 84 5.80 -6.27 -6.39
C PHE A 84 5.28 -5.17 -7.31
N SER A 85 6.13 -4.65 -8.18
CA SER A 85 5.80 -3.60 -9.14
C SER A 85 6.05 -4.07 -10.56
N SER A 86 5.03 -3.97 -11.41
CA SER A 86 5.13 -4.21 -12.84
C SER A 86 5.07 -2.93 -13.67
N ALA A 87 4.85 -1.79 -13.05
CA ALA A 87 4.69 -0.49 -13.71
C ALA A 87 5.80 0.51 -13.37
N GLU A 88 6.35 0.45 -12.16
CA GLU A 88 7.36 1.39 -11.68
C GLU A 88 8.64 0.66 -11.26
N THR A 89 9.78 1.34 -11.45
CA THR A 89 11.08 0.83 -11.02
C THR A 89 11.26 0.94 -9.50
N ARG A 90 12.19 0.15 -8.96
CA ARG A 90 12.58 0.26 -7.54
C ARG A 90 13.09 1.66 -7.18
N GLU A 91 13.75 2.33 -8.12
CA GLU A 91 14.24 3.69 -7.93
C GLU A 91 13.08 4.68 -7.78
N GLU A 92 12.08 4.62 -8.65
CA GLU A 92 10.89 5.46 -8.56
C GLU A 92 10.14 5.28 -7.24
N LEU A 93 9.97 4.04 -6.79
CA LEU A 93 9.33 3.73 -5.51
C LEU A 93 10.14 4.26 -4.31
N ARG A 94 11.49 4.22 -4.36
CA ARG A 94 12.36 4.81 -3.34
C ARG A 94 12.24 6.34 -3.32
N ILE A 95 12.21 6.97 -4.50
CA ILE A 95 12.04 8.42 -4.62
C ILE A 95 10.71 8.86 -4.00
N ARG A 96 9.61 8.11 -4.21
CA ARG A 96 8.32 8.39 -3.55
C ARG A 96 8.43 8.37 -2.03
N THR A 97 9.08 7.36 -1.48
CA THR A 97 9.29 7.27 -0.03
C THR A 97 10.13 8.44 0.49
N LEU A 98 11.26 8.76 -0.18
CA LEU A 98 12.11 9.88 0.22
C LEU A 98 11.39 11.22 0.10
N ALA A 99 10.62 11.44 -0.97
CA ALA A 99 9.83 12.66 -1.17
C ALA A 99 8.81 12.86 -0.06
N ARG A 100 8.06 11.80 0.30
CA ARG A 100 7.08 11.84 1.39
C ARG A 100 7.72 12.13 2.73
N LEU A 101 8.83 11.48 3.06
CA LEU A 101 9.50 11.64 4.34
C LEU A 101 10.20 13.00 4.47
N SER A 102 10.75 13.51 3.39
CA SER A 102 11.48 14.77 3.39
C SER A 102 10.62 16.00 3.11
N GLY A 103 9.44 15.83 2.49
CA GLY A 103 8.65 16.94 1.97
C GLY A 103 9.33 17.68 0.80
N LEU A 104 10.23 17.00 0.08
CA LEU A 104 10.85 17.51 -1.15
C LEU A 104 10.14 16.96 -2.38
N ASP A 105 10.06 17.75 -3.45
CA ASP A 105 9.44 17.32 -4.71
C ASP A 105 10.20 16.13 -5.31
N GLN A 106 9.47 15.10 -5.74
CA GLN A 106 10.03 13.92 -6.41
C GLN A 106 10.93 14.29 -7.61
N ARG A 107 10.57 15.35 -8.34
CA ARG A 107 11.36 15.84 -9.47
C ARG A 107 12.70 16.43 -9.03
N GLU A 108 12.71 17.09 -7.88
CA GLU A 108 13.93 17.64 -7.29
C GLU A 108 14.86 16.51 -6.84
N ILE A 109 14.33 15.51 -6.17
CA ILE A 109 15.10 14.34 -5.73
C ILE A 109 15.67 13.59 -6.94
N ARG A 110 14.85 13.35 -7.98
CA ARG A 110 15.26 12.62 -9.20
C ARG A 110 16.36 13.34 -9.98
N ARG A 111 16.33 14.67 -10.00
CA ARG A 111 17.31 15.50 -10.75
C ARG A 111 18.58 15.76 -9.97
N GLY A 112 18.65 15.38 -8.70
CA GLY A 112 19.68 15.87 -7.79
C GLY A 112 19.50 17.35 -7.50
N SER A 113 20.00 17.81 -6.39
CA SER A 113 19.76 19.14 -5.83
C SER A 113 20.27 20.33 -6.65
N VAL A 114 20.92 20.12 -7.76
CA VAL A 114 21.47 21.18 -8.64
C VAL A 114 20.37 22.09 -9.22
N TYR A 115 19.12 21.62 -9.29
CA TYR A 115 18.01 22.36 -9.90
C TYR A 115 17.20 23.24 -8.94
N LEU A 116 17.25 23.01 -7.63
CA LEU A 116 16.57 23.86 -6.64
C LEU A 116 16.97 25.34 -6.73
N LEU A 117 18.27 25.59 -7.01
CA LEU A 117 18.81 26.93 -7.13
C LEU A 117 18.36 27.66 -8.42
N HIS A 118 17.98 26.92 -9.46
CA HIS A 118 17.63 27.53 -10.75
C HIS A 118 16.16 27.94 -10.83
N TRP A 119 15.24 27.20 -10.17
CA TRP A 119 13.81 27.47 -10.26
C TRP A 119 13.36 28.64 -9.36
N TYR A 120 14.03 28.84 -8.22
CA TYR A 120 13.71 29.93 -7.27
C TYR A 120 14.53 31.20 -7.50
N GLY A 121 15.24 31.32 -8.63
CA GLY A 121 15.97 32.53 -8.99
C GLY A 121 17.12 32.89 -8.03
N VAL A 122 17.60 31.96 -7.23
CA VAL A 122 18.78 32.16 -6.38
C VAL A 122 20.02 31.97 -7.26
N PRO A 123 20.82 33.01 -7.51
CA PRO A 123 22.02 32.86 -8.30
C PRO A 123 23.00 31.91 -7.64
N ARG A 124 23.58 31.02 -8.42
CA ARG A 124 24.76 30.24 -8.00
C ARG A 124 25.81 31.24 -7.53
N LEU A 125 26.18 31.22 -6.27
CA LEU A 125 27.27 32.05 -5.78
C LEU A 125 28.54 31.67 -6.56
N PRO A 126 29.19 32.59 -7.26
CA PRO A 126 30.45 32.30 -7.92
C PRO A 126 31.50 31.96 -6.86
N GLY A 127 32.04 30.74 -6.93
CA GLY A 127 33.10 30.27 -6.03
C GLY A 127 32.71 29.21 -5.00
N GLY A 128 31.47 28.65 -5.02
CA GLY A 128 31.13 27.50 -4.20
C GLY A 128 31.90 26.25 -4.63
N GLU A 129 32.56 25.60 -3.68
CA GLU A 129 33.26 24.33 -3.94
C GLU A 129 32.25 23.28 -4.44
N PRO A 130 32.66 22.35 -5.36
CA PRO A 130 31.81 21.30 -5.88
C PRO A 130 31.25 20.34 -4.81
N ASN A 131 31.69 20.45 -3.56
CA ASN A 131 31.32 19.61 -2.43
C ASN A 131 30.27 20.24 -1.51
N ASP A 132 29.85 21.48 -1.73
CA ASP A 132 28.76 22.09 -0.94
C ASP A 132 27.41 21.53 -1.38
N LEU A 133 27.02 20.39 -0.79
CA LEU A 133 25.71 19.80 -0.98
C LEU A 133 24.65 20.75 -0.41
N PRO A 134 23.55 21.00 -1.13
CA PRO A 134 22.51 21.90 -0.66
C PRO A 134 21.84 21.39 0.62
N PRO A 135 21.23 22.27 1.41
CA PRO A 135 20.51 21.90 2.64
C PRO A 135 19.47 20.77 2.47
N SER A 136 18.89 20.68 1.26
CA SER A 136 17.97 19.59 0.89
C SER A 136 18.63 18.21 0.91
N TRP A 137 19.93 18.12 0.61
CA TRP A 137 20.67 16.86 0.65
C TRP A 137 20.88 16.36 2.09
N GLU A 138 21.21 17.26 3.02
CA GLU A 138 21.34 16.93 4.43
C GLU A 138 19.99 16.47 5.00
N LYS A 139 18.90 17.10 4.58
CA LYS A 139 17.54 16.66 4.91
C LYS A 139 17.25 15.25 4.40
N LEU A 140 17.60 14.94 3.14
CA LEU A 140 17.43 13.60 2.57
C LEU A 140 18.24 12.54 3.34
N LYS A 141 19.51 12.84 3.66
CA LYS A 141 20.36 11.93 4.44
C LYS A 141 19.77 11.68 5.84
N SER A 142 19.31 12.73 6.50
CA SER A 142 18.71 12.66 7.83
C SER A 142 17.46 11.77 7.83
N VAL A 143 16.50 12.02 6.92
CA VAL A 143 15.27 11.20 6.85
C VAL A 143 15.56 9.77 6.42
N ALA A 144 16.52 9.53 5.53
CA ALA A 144 16.93 8.19 5.14
C ALA A 144 17.54 7.41 6.30
N ALA A 145 18.38 8.08 7.11
CA ALA A 145 18.97 7.48 8.31
C ALA A 145 17.91 7.12 9.36
N GLN A 146 16.94 8.02 9.61
CA GLN A 146 15.84 7.78 10.54
C GLN A 146 14.90 6.64 10.08
N ALA A 147 14.69 6.54 8.78
CA ALA A 147 13.79 5.54 8.22
C ALA A 147 14.42 4.15 8.06
N ARG A 148 15.75 4.03 8.21
CA ARG A 148 16.48 2.78 7.97
C ARG A 148 15.96 1.62 8.83
N ASN A 149 15.62 1.87 10.08
CA ASN A 149 15.16 0.88 11.04
C ASN A 149 13.95 0.05 10.58
N TRP A 150 13.07 0.62 9.75
CA TRP A 150 11.93 -0.08 9.18
C TRP A 150 12.07 -0.33 7.66
N LEU A 151 12.81 0.53 6.93
CA LEU A 151 13.08 0.33 5.51
C LEU A 151 13.92 -0.92 5.22
N ASP A 152 14.78 -1.33 6.15
CA ASP A 152 15.57 -2.56 6.04
C ASP A 152 14.68 -3.82 5.99
N GLY A 153 13.44 -3.74 6.47
CA GLY A 153 12.41 -4.77 6.36
C GLY A 153 11.56 -4.70 5.09
N ILE A 154 11.79 -3.73 4.19
CA ILE A 154 10.98 -3.56 2.97
C ILE A 154 11.73 -4.01 1.72
N TYR A 155 11.11 -4.90 0.98
CA TYR A 155 11.67 -5.51 -0.24
C TYR A 155 10.87 -5.07 -1.47
N LEU A 156 11.57 -4.56 -2.49
CA LEU A 156 10.97 -4.09 -3.75
C LEU A 156 11.37 -5.01 -4.87
N PHE A 157 10.39 -5.55 -5.59
CA PHE A 157 10.57 -6.39 -6.77
C PHE A 157 10.04 -5.69 -8.00
N GLU A 158 10.88 -5.56 -9.02
CA GLU A 158 10.45 -5.21 -10.37
C GLU A 158 10.04 -6.50 -11.07
N CYS A 159 8.79 -6.57 -11.46
CA CYS A 159 8.21 -7.76 -12.08
C CYS A 159 8.16 -7.60 -13.60
N ALA A 160 8.40 -8.70 -14.32
CA ALA A 160 8.01 -8.78 -15.72
C ALA A 160 6.48 -8.68 -15.86
N SER A 161 6.01 -8.36 -17.07
CA SER A 161 4.58 -8.15 -17.35
C SER A 161 3.72 -9.41 -17.30
N ASP A 162 4.29 -10.55 -16.99
CA ASP A 162 3.66 -11.87 -17.04
C ASP A 162 4.07 -12.75 -15.84
N ILE A 163 4.40 -12.10 -14.73
CA ILE A 163 4.73 -12.82 -13.49
C ILE A 163 3.54 -13.65 -13.02
N THR A 164 3.82 -14.91 -12.70
CA THR A 164 2.80 -15.84 -12.19
C THR A 164 2.66 -15.72 -10.67
N ILE A 165 1.51 -16.15 -10.15
CA ILE A 165 1.27 -16.20 -8.70
C ILE A 165 2.22 -17.18 -8.02
N ASP A 166 2.57 -18.30 -8.65
CA ASP A 166 3.55 -19.24 -8.11
C ASP A 166 4.94 -18.62 -7.94
N GLN A 167 5.36 -17.75 -8.87
CA GLN A 167 6.61 -17.01 -8.75
C GLN A 167 6.56 -15.99 -7.60
N ILE A 168 5.42 -15.32 -7.41
CA ILE A 168 5.20 -14.42 -6.25
C ILE A 168 5.29 -15.23 -4.94
N GLU A 169 4.60 -16.36 -4.84
CA GLU A 169 4.64 -17.24 -3.67
C GLU A 169 6.06 -17.74 -3.37
N ALA A 170 6.84 -18.10 -4.41
CA ALA A 170 8.23 -18.52 -4.23
C ALA A 170 9.11 -17.39 -3.65
N GLN A 171 8.95 -16.14 -4.13
CA GLN A 171 9.67 -14.99 -3.59
C GLN A 171 9.27 -14.69 -2.13
N ILE A 172 7.98 -14.83 -1.80
CA ILE A 172 7.49 -14.66 -0.42
C ILE A 172 8.11 -15.72 0.49
N ALA A 173 8.16 -16.98 0.07
CA ALA A 173 8.75 -18.09 0.84
C ALA A 173 10.26 -17.86 1.10
N GLU A 174 11.01 -17.41 0.08
CA GLU A 174 12.41 -17.05 0.23
C GLU A 174 12.62 -15.92 1.24
N LEU A 175 11.78 -14.87 1.16
CA LEU A 175 11.89 -13.74 2.08
C LEU A 175 11.48 -14.07 3.51
N ARG A 176 10.48 -14.93 3.73
CA ARG A 176 10.16 -15.46 5.06
C ARG A 176 11.38 -16.11 5.70
N THR A 177 12.06 -16.96 4.94
CA THR A 177 13.29 -17.62 5.42
C THR A 177 14.38 -16.60 5.72
N ARG A 178 14.59 -15.62 4.86
CA ARG A 178 15.63 -14.60 5.00
C ARG A 178 15.37 -13.61 6.14
N SER A 179 14.13 -13.16 6.28
CA SER A 179 13.72 -12.20 7.32
C SER A 179 13.43 -12.86 8.66
N GLN A 180 13.39 -14.19 8.72
CA GLN A 180 12.97 -14.98 9.89
C GLN A 180 11.60 -14.52 10.43
N SER A 181 10.73 -14.05 9.56
CA SER A 181 9.40 -13.56 9.92
C SER A 181 8.31 -14.31 9.15
N GLU A 182 7.38 -14.88 9.87
CA GLU A 182 6.17 -15.48 9.31
C GLU A 182 5.12 -14.44 8.91
N GLN A 183 5.23 -13.24 9.46
CA GLN A 183 4.31 -12.12 9.23
C GLN A 183 4.92 -11.11 8.29
N MET A 184 4.19 -10.70 7.26
CA MET A 184 4.60 -9.62 6.35
C MET A 184 3.39 -9.09 5.58
N MET A 185 3.46 -7.83 5.14
CA MET A 185 2.47 -7.25 4.24
C MET A 185 2.93 -7.36 2.79
N ILE A 186 2.03 -7.74 1.89
CA ILE A 186 2.31 -7.92 0.47
C ILE A 186 1.52 -6.88 -0.33
N ILE A 187 2.21 -6.16 -1.22
CA ILE A 187 1.61 -5.27 -2.22
C ILE A 187 1.90 -5.82 -3.61
N ILE A 188 0.89 -5.85 -4.48
CA ILE A 188 1.01 -6.21 -5.89
C ILE A 188 0.44 -5.06 -6.73
N ASP A 189 1.32 -4.33 -7.38
CA ASP A 189 1.02 -3.17 -8.23
C ASP A 189 1.63 -3.38 -9.62
N ASP A 190 0.94 -3.49 -10.62
CA ASP A 190 -0.40 -3.51 -11.15
C ASP A 190 -0.86 -4.98 -11.35
N CYS A 191 -1.82 -5.45 -10.57
CA CYS A 191 -2.17 -6.88 -10.59
C CYS A 191 -2.89 -7.33 -11.88
N GLN A 192 -3.39 -6.42 -12.72
CA GLN A 192 -3.93 -6.78 -14.04
C GLN A 192 -2.87 -7.37 -14.99
N ARG A 193 -1.58 -7.18 -14.68
CA ARG A 193 -0.45 -7.73 -15.46
C ARG A 193 -0.04 -9.12 -15.03
N LEU A 194 -0.64 -9.66 -13.97
CA LEU A 194 -0.45 -11.03 -13.58
C LEU A 194 -0.99 -11.96 -14.69
N ASP A 195 -0.37 -13.13 -14.81
CA ASP A 195 -0.89 -14.14 -15.70
C ASP A 195 -2.30 -14.58 -15.24
N GLY A 196 -3.29 -14.27 -16.02
CA GLY A 196 -4.70 -14.64 -15.82
C GLY A 196 -5.20 -15.57 -16.91
N GLY A 197 -4.28 -16.20 -17.66
CA GLY A 197 -4.61 -17.02 -18.83
C GLY A 197 -5.24 -16.18 -19.97
N ASP A 198 -5.95 -16.86 -20.86
CA ASP A 198 -6.58 -16.25 -22.06
C ASP A 198 -7.82 -15.41 -21.75
N HIS A 199 -8.12 -15.15 -20.47
CA HIS A 199 -9.31 -14.40 -20.06
C HIS A 199 -9.11 -12.88 -20.19
N VAL A 200 -10.20 -12.15 -20.43
CA VAL A 200 -10.20 -10.69 -20.60
C VAL A 200 -11.28 -10.03 -19.73
N GLY A 201 -11.10 -8.75 -19.45
CA GLY A 201 -12.08 -7.93 -18.73
C GLY A 201 -12.40 -8.41 -17.32
N ASP A 202 -13.68 -8.38 -16.96
CA ASP A 202 -14.16 -8.71 -15.61
C ASP A 202 -13.87 -10.18 -15.22
N THR A 203 -13.91 -11.11 -16.19
CA THR A 203 -13.57 -12.53 -15.94
C THR A 203 -12.12 -12.70 -15.52
N ARG A 204 -11.19 -12.01 -16.19
CA ARG A 204 -9.77 -12.03 -15.81
C ARG A 204 -9.56 -11.50 -14.39
N LEU A 205 -10.21 -10.38 -14.06
CA LEU A 205 -10.15 -9.82 -12.71
C LEU A 205 -10.65 -10.81 -11.65
N GLN A 206 -11.78 -11.46 -11.91
CA GLN A 206 -12.33 -12.45 -10.97
C GLN A 206 -11.35 -13.61 -10.72
N ILE A 207 -10.77 -14.15 -11.78
CA ILE A 207 -9.78 -15.26 -11.69
C ILE A 207 -8.55 -14.83 -10.90
N ILE A 208 -7.96 -13.68 -11.22
CA ILE A 208 -6.79 -13.16 -10.50
C ILE A 208 -7.14 -12.90 -9.02
N ALA A 209 -8.31 -12.31 -8.74
CA ALA A 209 -8.73 -12.05 -7.38
C ALA A 209 -8.98 -13.34 -6.58
N GLU A 210 -9.52 -14.38 -7.21
CA GLU A 210 -9.69 -15.70 -6.58
C GLU A 210 -8.34 -16.36 -6.25
N GLN A 211 -7.41 -16.35 -7.19
CA GLN A 211 -6.06 -16.88 -6.98
C GLN A 211 -5.33 -16.12 -5.87
N LEU A 212 -5.36 -14.78 -5.88
CA LEU A 212 -4.74 -13.96 -4.83
C LEU A 212 -5.41 -14.17 -3.46
N GLN A 213 -6.73 -14.39 -3.43
CA GLN A 213 -7.44 -14.74 -2.21
C GLN A 213 -7.00 -16.10 -1.65
N GLN A 214 -6.83 -17.09 -2.52
CA GLN A 214 -6.30 -18.41 -2.12
C GLN A 214 -4.88 -18.29 -1.58
N THR A 215 -4.01 -17.52 -2.25
CA THR A 215 -2.65 -17.22 -1.79
C THR A 215 -2.64 -16.52 -0.43
N ALA A 216 -3.45 -15.47 -0.26
CA ALA A 216 -3.55 -14.74 1.02
C ALA A 216 -3.97 -15.67 2.18
N ARG A 217 -4.94 -16.57 1.94
CA ARG A 217 -5.39 -17.56 2.92
C ARG A 217 -4.33 -18.63 3.20
N LYS A 218 -3.76 -19.22 2.14
CA LYS A 218 -2.70 -20.24 2.23
C LYS A 218 -1.51 -19.77 3.04
N LEU A 219 -1.08 -18.54 2.79
CA LEU A 219 0.06 -17.92 3.46
C LEU A 219 -0.30 -17.28 4.80
N ASN A 220 -1.58 -17.09 5.09
CA ASN A 220 -2.10 -16.33 6.23
C ASN A 220 -1.50 -14.91 6.32
N LEU A 221 -1.47 -14.19 5.18
CA LEU A 221 -0.89 -12.86 5.04
C LEU A 221 -1.89 -11.86 4.45
N PRO A 222 -1.78 -10.56 4.78
CA PRO A 222 -2.48 -9.51 4.06
C PRO A 222 -1.83 -9.27 2.69
N VAL A 223 -2.64 -9.31 1.65
CA VAL A 223 -2.26 -9.00 0.26
C VAL A 223 -3.09 -7.83 -0.21
N LEU A 224 -2.46 -6.70 -0.51
CA LEU A 224 -3.11 -5.57 -1.18
C LEU A 224 -2.76 -5.61 -2.67
N ALA A 225 -3.77 -5.83 -3.50
CA ALA A 225 -3.65 -5.83 -4.95
C ALA A 225 -4.19 -4.50 -5.53
N VAL A 226 -3.39 -3.84 -6.34
CA VAL A 226 -3.75 -2.57 -6.99
C VAL A 226 -4.30 -2.87 -8.38
N TRP A 227 -5.52 -2.38 -8.65
CA TRP A 227 -6.20 -2.57 -9.94
C TRP A 227 -6.54 -1.22 -10.56
N PRO A 228 -6.10 -0.92 -11.78
CA PRO A 228 -6.55 0.26 -12.49
C PRO A 228 -7.96 0.03 -13.04
N ASP A 229 -8.85 0.98 -12.82
CA ASP A 229 -10.16 0.99 -13.48
C ASP A 229 -10.12 1.96 -14.65
N LEU A 230 -10.40 1.43 -15.82
CA LEU A 230 -10.46 2.19 -17.07
C LEU A 230 -11.87 2.73 -17.36
N ALA A 231 -12.88 2.31 -16.62
CA ALA A 231 -14.25 2.82 -16.76
C ALA A 231 -14.35 4.23 -16.18
N SER A 232 -14.38 5.21 -17.04
CA SER A 232 -14.45 6.63 -16.68
C SER A 232 -15.84 7.00 -16.16
N GLY A 233 -15.95 7.37 -14.90
CA GLY A 233 -17.18 7.94 -14.34
C GLY A 233 -17.12 8.09 -12.83
N SER A 234 -17.16 9.33 -12.35
CA SER A 234 -17.18 9.65 -10.93
C SER A 234 -18.42 9.10 -10.22
N GLY A 235 -18.25 8.49 -9.05
CA GLY A 235 -19.32 8.06 -8.15
C GLY A 235 -19.99 6.72 -8.49
N ALA A 236 -20.05 6.33 -9.76
CA ALA A 236 -20.61 5.03 -10.18
C ALA A 236 -19.65 3.86 -9.93
N LEU A 237 -18.34 4.14 -9.89
CA LEU A 237 -17.28 3.16 -9.68
C LEU A 237 -17.42 2.43 -8.35
N ALA A 238 -17.52 3.18 -7.25
CA ALA A 238 -17.60 2.62 -5.92
C ALA A 238 -18.77 1.66 -5.77
N GLN A 239 -19.92 2.00 -6.38
CA GLN A 239 -21.13 1.18 -6.27
C GLN A 239 -21.05 -0.11 -7.10
N SER A 240 -20.46 -0.04 -8.30
CA SER A 240 -20.36 -1.20 -9.21
C SER A 240 -19.35 -2.27 -8.71
N TRP A 241 -18.28 -1.87 -8.04
CA TRP A 241 -17.21 -2.79 -7.62
C TRP A 241 -17.55 -3.60 -6.37
N GLY A 242 -18.41 -3.08 -5.47
CA GLY A 242 -18.87 -3.84 -4.31
C GLY A 242 -19.63 -5.13 -4.66
N GLU A 243 -20.24 -5.17 -5.85
CA GLU A 243 -21.05 -6.28 -6.33
C GLU A 243 -20.30 -7.19 -7.31
N LYS A 244 -19.31 -6.65 -8.05
CA LYS A 244 -18.63 -7.35 -9.14
C LYS A 244 -17.67 -8.45 -8.69
N VAL A 245 -17.02 -8.30 -7.55
CA VAL A 245 -15.96 -9.23 -7.12
C VAL A 245 -16.27 -9.81 -5.74
N ALA A 246 -16.62 -11.09 -5.72
CA ALA A 246 -17.00 -11.80 -4.49
C ALA A 246 -15.80 -12.16 -3.60
N SER A 247 -14.65 -12.44 -4.20
CA SER A 247 -13.49 -13.04 -3.54
C SER A 247 -12.81 -12.14 -2.49
N PRO A 248 -12.49 -10.84 -2.72
CA PRO A 248 -11.75 -10.04 -1.76
C PRO A 248 -12.46 -9.88 -0.43
N ASP A 249 -11.71 -9.80 0.66
CA ASP A 249 -12.23 -9.49 1.99
C ASP A 249 -12.55 -8.01 2.12
N VAL A 250 -11.72 -7.15 1.50
CA VAL A 250 -11.88 -5.70 1.49
C VAL A 250 -11.73 -5.17 0.07
N VAL A 251 -12.59 -4.23 -0.32
CA VAL A 251 -12.50 -3.48 -1.59
C VAL A 251 -12.49 -1.99 -1.27
N LEU A 252 -11.42 -1.34 -1.68
CA LEU A 252 -11.17 0.08 -1.56
C LEU A 252 -11.23 0.73 -2.94
N VAL A 253 -12.04 1.77 -3.10
CA VAL A 253 -12.13 2.51 -4.36
C VAL A 253 -11.67 3.94 -4.12
N MET A 254 -10.64 4.36 -4.87
CA MET A 254 -10.06 5.70 -4.78
C MET A 254 -10.61 6.58 -5.89
N GLU A 255 -11.14 7.74 -5.51
CA GLU A 255 -11.70 8.74 -6.42
C GLU A 255 -11.24 10.15 -6.03
N ARG A 256 -11.33 11.11 -6.97
CA ARG A 256 -11.16 12.52 -6.65
C ARG A 256 -12.44 13.06 -6.00
N ASP A 257 -12.28 13.84 -4.95
CA ASP A 257 -13.40 14.51 -4.30
C ASP A 257 -13.76 15.80 -5.05
N ALA A 258 -14.73 15.70 -5.94
CA ALA A 258 -15.22 16.85 -6.72
C ALA A 258 -15.82 17.96 -5.84
N THR A 259 -16.27 17.64 -4.62
CA THR A 259 -16.92 18.61 -3.73
C THR A 259 -15.90 19.49 -3.00
N ARG A 260 -14.67 19.00 -2.79
CA ARG A 260 -13.58 19.71 -2.10
C ARG A 260 -12.55 20.37 -3.02
N ILE A 261 -12.68 20.23 -4.33
CA ILE A 261 -11.69 20.74 -5.32
C ILE A 261 -11.44 22.26 -5.15
N LYS A 262 -12.44 23.04 -4.73
CA LYS A 262 -12.33 24.49 -4.56
C LYS A 262 -11.57 24.92 -3.30
N ALA A 263 -11.32 24.04 -2.35
CA ALA A 263 -10.72 24.36 -1.05
C ALA A 263 -9.20 24.10 -1.01
N MET A 264 -8.64 23.42 -1.99
CA MET A 264 -7.22 23.05 -2.02
C MET A 264 -6.38 24.08 -2.78
N ASN A 265 -5.20 24.36 -2.24
CA ASN A 265 -4.16 25.10 -2.94
C ASN A 265 -3.64 24.28 -4.14
N GLU A 266 -2.96 24.95 -5.08
CA GLU A 266 -2.52 24.38 -6.39
C GLU A 266 -1.67 23.09 -6.30
N LEU A 267 -1.18 22.72 -5.11
CA LEU A 267 -0.25 21.60 -4.91
C LEU A 267 -0.93 20.28 -4.52
N GLY A 268 -2.16 20.33 -4.04
CA GLY A 268 -2.86 19.16 -3.49
C GLY A 268 -4.12 18.77 -4.27
N GLN A 269 -4.56 17.53 -4.10
CA GLN A 269 -5.78 16.96 -4.66
C GLN A 269 -6.62 16.37 -3.53
N ALA A 270 -7.88 16.79 -3.47
CA ALA A 270 -8.84 16.17 -2.56
C ALA A 270 -9.24 14.79 -3.08
N MET A 271 -9.16 13.80 -2.22
CA MET A 271 -9.40 12.40 -2.55
C MET A 271 -10.42 11.80 -1.58
N ILE A 272 -11.16 10.83 -2.07
CA ILE A 272 -12.02 9.96 -1.27
C ILE A 272 -11.56 8.53 -1.48
N LEU A 273 -11.41 7.79 -0.38
CA LEU A 273 -11.25 6.36 -0.35
C LEU A 273 -12.56 5.75 0.15
N HIS A 274 -13.29 5.09 -0.75
CA HIS A 274 -14.50 4.38 -0.40
C HIS A 274 -14.16 2.96 0.07
N VAL A 275 -14.61 2.59 1.24
CA VAL A 275 -14.62 1.20 1.70
C VAL A 275 -15.94 0.59 1.24
N VAL A 276 -15.95 0.02 0.04
CA VAL A 276 -17.19 -0.49 -0.59
C VAL A 276 -17.53 -1.90 -0.15
N LYS A 277 -16.52 -2.67 0.23
CA LYS A 277 -16.64 -3.99 0.83
C LYS A 277 -15.68 -4.11 1.99
N ASN A 278 -16.16 -4.64 3.12
CA ASN A 278 -15.35 -4.95 4.27
C ASN A 278 -16.00 -6.13 5.02
N ARG A 279 -15.35 -7.28 4.99
CA ARG A 279 -15.88 -8.50 5.62
C ARG A 279 -15.82 -8.45 7.15
N GLY A 280 -14.86 -7.70 7.69
CA GLY A 280 -14.59 -7.66 9.13
C GLY A 280 -14.84 -6.31 9.81
N GLY A 281 -15.38 -5.31 9.09
CA GLY A 281 -15.57 -3.97 9.62
C GLY A 281 -16.63 -3.17 8.89
N GLU A 282 -16.56 -1.85 8.99
CA GLU A 282 -17.56 -0.96 8.46
C GLU A 282 -17.25 -0.58 6.99
N LYS A 283 -18.31 -0.24 6.24
CA LYS A 283 -18.22 0.42 4.94
C LYS A 283 -18.33 1.91 5.15
N GLY A 284 -17.71 2.70 4.26
CA GLY A 284 -17.77 4.15 4.42
C GLY A 284 -16.93 4.91 3.42
N ARG A 285 -16.74 6.18 3.71
CA ARG A 285 -15.93 7.10 2.93
C ARG A 285 -14.89 7.74 3.85
N LEU A 286 -13.65 7.73 3.41
CA LEU A 286 -12.53 8.34 4.10
C LEU A 286 -11.96 9.43 3.22
N ALA A 287 -11.82 10.62 3.78
CA ALA A 287 -11.33 11.77 3.05
C ALA A 287 -9.81 11.92 3.22
N TYR A 288 -9.14 12.23 2.12
CA TYR A 288 -7.70 12.43 2.09
C TYR A 288 -7.33 13.67 1.28
N ASP A 289 -6.21 14.26 1.63
CA ASP A 289 -5.48 15.19 0.80
C ASP A 289 -4.26 14.47 0.22
N PHE A 290 -4.13 14.50 -1.10
CA PHE A 290 -3.00 13.92 -1.81
C PHE A 290 -2.16 15.03 -2.42
N VAL A 291 -0.87 15.06 -2.09
CA VAL A 291 0.11 15.96 -2.70
C VAL A 291 1.02 15.15 -3.64
N PRO A 292 0.74 15.16 -4.96
CA PRO A 292 1.48 14.35 -5.93
C PRO A 292 2.98 14.63 -5.94
N ALA A 293 3.39 15.89 -5.75
CA ALA A 293 4.79 16.29 -5.72
C ALA A 293 5.59 15.53 -4.64
N PHE A 294 4.97 15.26 -3.51
CA PHE A 294 5.58 14.57 -2.37
C PHE A 294 5.17 13.10 -2.26
N ALA A 295 4.34 12.59 -3.17
CA ALA A 295 3.72 11.27 -3.08
C ALA A 295 3.08 11.00 -1.71
N ALA A 296 2.48 12.01 -1.08
CA ALA A 296 2.00 11.99 0.29
C ALA A 296 0.47 12.09 0.35
N PHE A 297 -0.15 11.18 1.08
CA PHE A 297 -1.54 11.23 1.50
C PHE A 297 -1.62 11.62 2.97
N THR A 298 -2.60 12.46 3.32
CA THR A 298 -2.93 12.83 4.69
C THR A 298 -4.43 12.67 4.88
N GLU A 299 -4.85 12.02 5.96
CA GLU A 299 -6.28 11.97 6.32
C GLU A 299 -6.77 13.36 6.66
N THR A 300 -7.96 13.67 6.21
CA THR A 300 -8.69 14.87 6.64
C THR A 300 -9.75 14.49 7.67
N PRO A 301 -9.99 15.37 8.65
CA PRO A 301 -11.00 15.14 9.67
C PRO A 301 -12.39 14.84 9.12
#